data_9bc9d1be4658ef190eab8261fc08f97c
#
_entry.id   9bc9d1be4658ef190eab8261fc08f97c
#
_cell.length_a   1.000
_cell.length_b   1.000
_cell.length_c   1.000
_cell.angle_alpha   90.00
_cell.angle_beta   90.00
_cell.angle_gamma   90.00
#
_symmetry.space_group_name_H-M   'P 1'
#
loop_
_entity.id
_entity.type
_entity.pdbx_description
1 polymer ?
#
loop_
_entity_poly.entity_id
_entity_poly.type
_entity_poly.pdbx_seq_one_letter_code
_entity_poly.pdbx_strand_id
1 'polypeptide(L)'
;MSNFAQGQWFVLRRSQTIPSLGLLAVLVTTCLVTDLLARNRSLERWTMAEITEFAIANGTLFSNTGNFIDFEDRVLLDEIPHADYSRGGIYFFGTSNMKWAFTKWDLPTDLQRFIGNYGIGASDHTTQLRLIRYLIAQRGFLTAGEKDLVILGVSFHLAHIDDPSTDYFGSLLRRHGLYTTTSDGNIVPVPMSALDRWLRIEKARSGGFFWNIGRVAKSWLVAHAGLAHGPLPGLFGTPDRLRGFMGGEHWQQNMDAQVQQLRETISLVRSHHAEVKVMLLPQGTWMDQLPYRARYESLIRALCQSTLTPLIDLSRSMPDNDFVDSNHMTVEGQEKFRGLIMEEILGHLHEAGIY
;
A
#
# COMPACT_ATOMS: atom_id res chain seq x y z
N MET A 1 -10.26 -61.38 37.26
CA MET A 1 -9.21 -60.31 37.20
C MET A 1 -9.39 -59.54 35.89
N SER A 2 -10.33 -58.62 35.72
CA SER A 2 -10.51 -57.86 34.46
C SER A 2 -11.38 -56.59 34.57
N ASN A 3 -11.41 -55.89 35.69
CA ASN A 3 -12.24 -54.68 35.81
C ASN A 3 -11.47 -53.44 36.35
N PHE A 4 -10.14 -53.44 36.40
CA PHE A 4 -9.38 -52.33 36.92
C PHE A 4 -8.76 -51.40 35.83
N ALA A 5 -8.78 -51.79 34.55
CA ALA A 5 -8.10 -51.02 33.49
C ALA A 5 -8.99 -49.96 32.82
N GLN A 6 -10.31 -50.04 32.87
CA GLN A 6 -11.20 -49.09 32.15
C GLN A 6 -11.42 -47.74 32.88
N GLY A 7 -11.30 -47.72 34.21
CA GLY A 7 -11.53 -46.48 34.97
C GLY A 7 -10.42 -45.43 34.89
N GLN A 8 -9.17 -45.88 34.73
CA GLN A 8 -8.01 -44.92 34.69
C GLN A 8 -7.90 -44.15 33.37
N TRP A 9 -8.38 -44.72 32.27
CA TRP A 9 -8.32 -44.03 30.96
C TRP A 9 -9.32 -42.87 30.85
N PHE A 10 -10.44 -42.93 31.54
CA PHE A 10 -11.43 -41.86 31.51
C PHE A 10 -11.04 -40.65 32.38
N VAL A 11 -10.30 -40.85 33.46
CA VAL A 11 -9.86 -39.79 34.35
C VAL A 11 -8.70 -39.00 33.72
N LEU A 12 -7.78 -39.69 33.02
CA LEU A 12 -6.66 -39.03 32.31
C LEU A 12 -7.15 -38.17 31.09
N ARG A 13 -8.20 -38.64 30.38
CA ARG A 13 -8.79 -37.85 29.30
C ARG A 13 -9.48 -36.56 29.79
N ARG A 14 -10.15 -36.58 30.93
CA ARG A 14 -10.85 -35.43 31.48
C ARG A 14 -9.89 -34.35 31.99
N SER A 15 -8.75 -34.73 32.52
CA SER A 15 -7.74 -33.77 33.03
C SER A 15 -6.92 -33.07 31.91
N GLN A 16 -6.86 -33.65 30.71
CA GLN A 16 -6.13 -33.05 29.58
C GLN A 16 -7.03 -32.19 28.66
N THR A 17 -8.35 -32.38 28.65
CA THR A 17 -9.28 -31.62 27.81
C THR A 17 -9.57 -30.23 28.37
N ILE A 18 -9.61 -30.07 29.69
CA ILE A 18 -9.89 -28.77 30.33
C ILE A 18 -8.80 -27.73 30.06
N PRO A 19 -7.50 -28.05 30.22
CA PRO A 19 -6.43 -27.10 29.85
C PRO A 19 -6.41 -26.71 28.37
N SER A 20 -6.73 -27.68 27.49
CA SER A 20 -6.77 -27.47 26.05
C SER A 20 -7.90 -26.53 25.63
N LEU A 21 -9.09 -26.67 26.24
CA LEU A 21 -10.21 -25.77 26.02
C LEU A 21 -9.96 -24.38 26.57
N GLY A 22 -9.31 -24.28 27.74
CA GLY A 22 -8.89 -23.00 28.31
C GLY A 22 -7.87 -22.27 27.41
N LEU A 23 -6.88 -23.00 26.91
CA LEU A 23 -5.89 -22.45 25.96
C LEU A 23 -6.56 -22.00 24.65
N LEU A 24 -7.46 -22.80 24.10
CA LEU A 24 -8.21 -22.44 22.91
C LEU A 24 -9.06 -21.18 23.13
N ALA A 25 -9.76 -21.08 24.26
CA ALA A 25 -10.54 -19.89 24.60
C ALA A 25 -9.66 -18.65 24.72
N VAL A 26 -8.49 -18.74 25.36
CA VAL A 26 -7.52 -17.65 25.44
C VAL A 26 -7.04 -17.23 24.05
N LEU A 27 -6.67 -18.18 23.19
CA LEU A 27 -6.23 -17.90 21.83
C LEU A 27 -7.32 -17.20 21.01
N VAL A 28 -8.55 -17.72 21.03
CA VAL A 28 -9.68 -17.10 20.32
C VAL A 28 -9.97 -15.70 20.84
N THR A 29 -10.00 -15.51 22.17
CA THR A 29 -10.22 -14.18 22.76
C THR A 29 -9.10 -13.22 22.39
N THR A 30 -7.85 -13.66 22.41
CA THR A 30 -6.70 -12.84 21.99
C THR A 30 -6.83 -12.43 20.54
N CYS A 31 -7.16 -13.35 19.63
CA CYS A 31 -7.37 -13.04 18.22
C CYS A 31 -8.51 -12.03 18.02
N LEU A 32 -9.63 -12.21 18.69
CA LEU A 32 -10.79 -11.30 18.58
C LEU A 32 -10.47 -9.91 19.12
N VAL A 33 -9.80 -9.80 20.28
CA VAL A 33 -9.39 -8.54 20.84
C VAL A 33 -8.37 -7.85 19.93
N THR A 34 -7.40 -8.59 19.42
CA THR A 34 -6.39 -8.08 18.49
C THR A 34 -7.02 -7.55 17.20
N ASP A 35 -7.96 -8.29 16.62
CA ASP A 35 -8.69 -7.85 15.43
C ASP A 35 -9.50 -6.58 15.69
N LEU A 36 -10.20 -6.50 16.82
CA LEU A 36 -10.94 -5.31 17.22
C LEU A 36 -10.04 -4.10 17.38
N LEU A 37 -8.89 -4.25 18.03
CA LEU A 37 -7.90 -3.19 18.18
C LEU A 37 -7.28 -2.79 16.85
N ALA A 38 -6.95 -3.76 15.99
CA ALA A 38 -6.39 -3.51 14.66
C ALA A 38 -7.35 -2.77 13.72
N ARG A 39 -8.65 -2.82 13.98
CA ARG A 39 -9.69 -2.06 13.24
C ARG A 39 -9.96 -0.69 13.84
N ASN A 40 -9.36 -0.33 14.98
CA ASN A 40 -9.59 0.94 15.64
C ASN A 40 -8.81 2.07 14.93
N ARG A 41 -9.54 2.94 14.24
CA ARG A 41 -8.98 4.03 13.42
C ARG A 41 -8.23 5.09 14.24
N SER A 42 -8.71 5.39 15.44
CA SER A 42 -8.02 6.35 16.29
C SER A 42 -6.67 5.83 16.76
N LEU A 43 -6.62 4.53 17.08
CA LEU A 43 -5.38 3.86 17.46
C LEU A 43 -4.41 3.75 16.28
N GLU A 44 -4.92 3.49 15.08
CA GLU A 44 -4.14 3.49 13.84
C GLU A 44 -3.51 4.87 13.57
N ARG A 45 -4.30 5.94 13.64
CA ARG A 45 -3.81 7.32 13.45
C ARG A 45 -2.76 7.70 14.49
N TRP A 46 -3.01 7.37 15.74
CA TRP A 46 -2.04 7.62 16.80
C TRP A 46 -0.71 6.90 16.54
N THR A 47 -0.72 5.62 16.19
CA THR A 47 0.51 4.88 15.87
C THR A 47 1.22 5.42 14.62
N MET A 48 0.48 5.93 13.64
CA MET A 48 1.04 6.61 12.48
C MET A 48 1.80 7.88 12.88
N ALA A 49 1.19 8.73 13.68
CA ALA A 49 1.81 9.97 14.17
C ALA A 49 3.09 9.67 14.94
N GLU A 50 3.05 8.78 15.94
CA GLU A 50 4.20 8.39 16.76
C GLU A 50 5.37 7.85 15.93
N ILE A 51 5.09 6.98 14.93
CA ILE A 51 6.15 6.44 14.08
C ILE A 51 6.71 7.52 13.14
N THR A 52 5.87 8.41 12.63
CA THR A 52 6.29 9.52 11.77
C THR A 52 7.19 10.49 12.54
N GLU A 53 6.77 10.92 13.73
CA GLU A 53 7.58 11.77 14.62
C GLU A 53 8.93 11.13 14.94
N PHE A 54 8.93 9.83 15.23
CA PHE A 54 10.17 9.09 15.46
C PHE A 54 11.08 9.08 14.22
N ALA A 55 10.54 8.86 13.04
CA ALA A 55 11.30 8.85 11.79
C ALA A 55 11.92 10.23 11.49
N ILE A 56 11.16 11.30 11.71
CA ILE A 56 11.64 12.69 11.58
C ILE A 56 12.74 12.96 12.61
N ALA A 57 12.50 12.65 13.88
CA ALA A 57 13.44 12.91 14.99
C ALA A 57 14.78 12.17 14.81
N ASN A 58 14.80 11.02 14.16
CA ASN A 58 16.00 10.22 13.97
C ASN A 58 16.62 10.32 12.58
N GLY A 59 16.03 11.08 11.67
CA GLY A 59 16.50 11.16 10.26
C GLY A 59 16.48 9.80 9.56
N THR A 60 15.63 8.88 10.01
CA THR A 60 15.52 7.54 9.42
C THR A 60 14.57 7.58 8.24
N LEU A 61 14.84 6.75 7.23
CA LEU A 61 13.92 6.56 6.14
C LEU A 61 12.58 6.03 6.69
N PHE A 62 11.52 6.70 6.27
CA PHE A 62 10.17 6.34 6.62
C PHE A 62 9.77 5.11 5.81
N SER A 63 10.11 3.95 6.30
CA SER A 63 9.70 2.69 5.69
C SER A 63 8.74 1.95 6.60
N ASN A 64 7.62 1.55 6.11
CA ASN A 64 6.61 0.72 6.81
C ASN A 64 6.13 1.31 8.15
N THR A 65 5.21 1.96 8.13
CA THR A 65 4.59 2.92 8.92
C THR A 65 3.38 2.40 9.65
N GLY A 66 2.98 3.01 10.60
CA GLY A 66 2.00 2.88 11.60
C GLY A 66 0.62 2.29 11.31
N ASN A 67 0.41 1.60 10.24
CA ASN A 67 -0.81 0.78 10.09
C ASN A 67 -0.67 -0.48 10.95
N PHE A 68 -1.68 -0.84 11.70
CA PHE A 68 -1.72 -2.10 12.46
C PHE A 68 -1.62 -3.33 11.59
N ILE A 69 -2.04 -3.17 10.33
CA ILE A 69 -1.83 -4.12 9.26
C ILE A 69 -0.93 -3.38 8.28
N ASP A 70 0.07 -4.05 7.74
CA ASP A 70 0.81 -3.52 6.60
C ASP A 70 -0.22 -2.97 5.59
N PHE A 71 0.02 -1.78 5.06
CA PHE A 71 -0.95 -1.12 4.19
C PHE A 71 -1.36 -2.01 3.02
N GLU A 72 -0.41 -2.73 2.44
CA GLU A 72 -0.68 -3.67 1.35
C GLU A 72 -1.55 -4.84 1.80
N ASP A 73 -1.31 -5.37 2.99
CA ASP A 73 -2.15 -6.42 3.56
C ASP A 73 -3.58 -5.92 3.77
N ARG A 74 -3.75 -4.67 4.21
CA ARG A 74 -5.07 -4.06 4.35
C ARG A 74 -5.77 -3.90 3.00
N VAL A 75 -5.09 -3.40 1.97
CA VAL A 75 -5.65 -3.31 0.63
C VAL A 75 -6.06 -4.68 0.13
N LEU A 76 -5.19 -5.68 0.25
CA LEU A 76 -5.43 -7.03 -0.28
C LEU A 76 -6.45 -7.84 0.54
N LEU A 77 -6.49 -7.67 1.86
CA LEU A 77 -7.30 -8.51 2.75
C LEU A 77 -8.64 -7.87 3.13
N ASP A 78 -8.72 -6.54 3.15
CA ASP A 78 -9.93 -5.84 3.58
C ASP A 78 -10.54 -4.99 2.48
N GLU A 79 -9.78 -4.13 1.81
CA GLU A 79 -10.37 -3.17 0.89
C GLU A 79 -10.84 -3.80 -0.41
N ILE A 80 -9.96 -4.52 -1.10
CA ILE A 80 -10.29 -5.21 -2.35
C ILE A 80 -11.41 -6.25 -2.19
N PRO A 81 -11.39 -7.15 -1.16
CA PRO A 81 -12.45 -8.13 -0.99
C PRO A 81 -13.84 -7.55 -0.73
N HIS A 82 -13.93 -6.35 -0.17
CA HIS A 82 -15.19 -5.71 0.21
C HIS A 82 -15.57 -4.52 -0.67
N ALA A 83 -14.77 -4.20 -1.70
CA ALA A 83 -15.07 -3.12 -2.62
C ALA A 83 -16.27 -3.48 -3.51
N ASP A 84 -17.18 -2.53 -3.69
CA ASP A 84 -18.29 -2.61 -4.63
C ASP A 84 -17.96 -1.71 -5.85
N TYR A 85 -17.43 -2.33 -6.89
CA TYR A 85 -17.04 -1.63 -8.12
C TYR A 85 -18.22 -1.34 -9.06
N SER A 86 -19.43 -1.81 -8.77
CA SER A 86 -20.59 -1.63 -9.65
C SER A 86 -21.14 -0.20 -9.66
N ARG A 87 -20.77 0.60 -8.68
CA ARG A 87 -21.29 1.96 -8.49
C ARG A 87 -20.48 3.05 -9.17
N GLY A 88 -19.29 2.71 -9.61
CA GLY A 88 -18.28 3.67 -10.05
C GLY A 88 -17.52 4.28 -8.88
N GLY A 89 -16.36 4.86 -9.17
CA GLY A 89 -15.50 5.46 -8.17
C GLY A 89 -14.16 5.93 -8.72
N ILE A 90 -13.32 6.39 -7.82
CA ILE A 90 -11.98 6.90 -8.11
C ILE A 90 -10.95 5.99 -7.47
N TYR A 91 -10.04 5.48 -8.26
CA TYR A 91 -9.08 4.47 -7.84
C TYR A 91 -7.65 4.93 -8.13
N PHE A 92 -6.91 5.14 -7.07
CA PHE A 92 -5.52 5.59 -7.14
C PHE A 92 -4.59 4.37 -7.13
N PHE A 93 -3.69 4.33 -8.10
CA PHE A 93 -2.61 3.35 -8.18
C PHE A 93 -1.27 4.08 -8.16
N GLY A 94 -0.25 3.46 -7.61
CA GLY A 94 1.08 4.06 -7.56
C GLY A 94 2.03 3.30 -6.65
N THR A 95 3.19 3.87 -6.44
CA THR A 95 4.24 3.33 -5.57
C THR A 95 4.00 3.70 -4.10
N SER A 96 5.02 3.58 -3.27
CA SER A 96 4.99 4.01 -1.87
C SER A 96 4.59 5.48 -1.68
N ASN A 97 4.92 6.35 -2.62
CA ASN A 97 4.50 7.75 -2.58
C ASN A 97 2.98 7.88 -2.58
N MET A 98 2.29 7.14 -3.47
CA MET A 98 0.82 7.11 -3.51
C MET A 98 0.26 6.39 -2.29
N LYS A 99 0.85 5.25 -1.92
CA LYS A 99 0.47 4.49 -0.73
C LYS A 99 0.37 5.37 0.51
N TRP A 100 1.35 6.26 0.68
CA TRP A 100 1.48 7.14 1.85
C TRP A 100 0.82 8.50 1.67
N ALA A 101 0.35 8.83 0.49
CA ALA A 101 -0.28 10.13 0.23
C ALA A 101 -1.54 10.34 1.07
N PHE A 102 -2.37 9.30 1.18
CA PHE A 102 -3.57 9.30 2.01
C PHE A 102 -4.11 7.88 2.18
N THR A 103 -4.93 7.68 3.19
CA THR A 103 -5.85 6.54 3.24
C THR A 103 -7.26 7.04 2.95
N LYS A 104 -8.14 6.20 2.43
CA LYS A 104 -9.54 6.60 2.21
C LYS A 104 -10.22 7.10 3.48
N TRP A 105 -9.75 6.67 4.65
CA TRP A 105 -10.27 7.06 5.97
C TRP A 105 -9.90 8.49 6.37
N ASP A 106 -8.95 9.10 5.69
CA ASP A 106 -8.58 10.51 5.88
C ASP A 106 -9.53 11.45 5.12
N LEU A 107 -10.40 10.88 4.28
CA LEU A 107 -11.37 11.61 3.49
C LEU A 107 -12.71 11.72 4.23
N PRO A 108 -13.59 12.67 3.86
CA PRO A 108 -14.95 12.74 4.34
C PRO A 108 -15.69 11.40 4.23
N THR A 109 -16.47 11.05 5.25
CA THR A 109 -17.06 9.71 5.38
C THR A 109 -17.98 9.34 4.20
N ASP A 110 -18.67 10.30 3.65
CA ASP A 110 -19.57 10.15 2.49
C ASP A 110 -18.80 9.84 1.19
N LEU A 111 -17.54 10.27 1.08
CA LEU A 111 -16.66 10.01 -0.06
C LEU A 111 -15.96 8.65 0.02
N GLN A 112 -15.74 8.12 1.23
CA GLN A 112 -14.90 6.94 1.45
C GLN A 112 -15.33 5.69 0.66
N ARG A 113 -16.62 5.57 0.36
CA ARG A 113 -17.17 4.41 -0.38
C ARG A 113 -16.87 4.46 -1.88
N PHE A 114 -16.50 5.63 -2.40
CA PHE A 114 -16.22 5.83 -3.82
C PHE A 114 -14.73 5.91 -4.14
N ILE A 115 -13.87 5.86 -3.13
CA ILE A 115 -12.44 6.09 -3.31
C ILE A 115 -11.64 4.89 -2.81
N GLY A 116 -10.76 4.38 -3.68
CA GLY A 116 -9.77 3.36 -3.36
C GLY A 116 -8.35 3.88 -3.57
N ASN A 117 -7.48 3.73 -2.58
CA ASN A 117 -6.04 3.92 -2.75
C ASN A 117 -5.35 2.56 -2.76
N TYR A 118 -4.92 2.14 -3.94
CA TYR A 118 -4.28 0.85 -4.20
C TYR A 118 -2.77 1.02 -4.49
N GLY A 119 -2.18 2.06 -3.91
CA GLY A 119 -0.72 2.23 -3.93
C GLY A 119 -0.01 1.06 -3.24
N ILE A 120 1.05 0.55 -3.84
CA ILE A 120 1.86 -0.56 -3.31
C ILE A 120 3.30 -0.09 -3.17
N GLY A 121 3.90 -0.29 -1.99
CA GLY A 121 5.32 0.03 -1.77
C GLY A 121 6.21 -0.74 -2.75
N ALA A 122 7.29 -0.11 -3.17
CA ALA A 122 8.25 -0.68 -4.12
C ALA A 122 7.61 -1.25 -5.42
N SER A 123 6.46 -0.70 -5.86
CA SER A 123 5.80 -1.09 -7.11
C SER A 123 6.29 -0.27 -8.28
N ASP A 124 6.55 -0.94 -9.38
CA ASP A 124 6.77 -0.36 -10.70
C ASP A 124 5.48 -0.39 -11.54
N HIS A 125 5.54 0.08 -12.78
CA HIS A 125 4.37 0.07 -13.66
C HIS A 125 3.93 -1.34 -14.08
N THR A 126 4.85 -2.29 -14.10
CA THR A 126 4.53 -3.71 -14.34
C THR A 126 3.67 -4.27 -13.21
N THR A 127 4.03 -3.94 -11.97
CA THR A 127 3.27 -4.32 -10.76
C THR A 127 1.87 -3.71 -10.76
N GLN A 128 1.75 -2.43 -11.10
CA GLN A 128 0.47 -1.73 -11.19
C GLN A 128 -0.43 -2.35 -12.26
N LEU A 129 0.10 -2.64 -13.45
CA LEU A 129 -0.62 -3.32 -14.52
C LEU A 129 -1.13 -4.70 -14.08
N ARG A 130 -0.30 -5.50 -13.40
CA ARG A 130 -0.69 -6.81 -12.88
C ARG A 130 -1.81 -6.71 -11.85
N LEU A 131 -1.74 -5.72 -10.94
CA LEU A 131 -2.80 -5.49 -9.96
C LEU A 131 -4.12 -5.12 -10.66
N ILE A 132 -4.10 -4.21 -11.62
CA ILE A 132 -5.30 -3.81 -12.36
C ILE A 132 -5.89 -5.01 -13.12
N ARG A 133 -5.08 -5.81 -13.80
CA ARG A 133 -5.53 -7.06 -14.46
C ARG A 133 -6.19 -8.02 -13.48
N TYR A 134 -5.58 -8.20 -12.30
CA TYR A 134 -6.17 -9.02 -11.24
C TYR A 134 -7.53 -8.50 -10.79
N LEU A 135 -7.65 -7.20 -10.55
CA LEU A 135 -8.90 -6.57 -10.11
C LEU A 135 -10.00 -6.74 -11.16
N ILE A 136 -9.69 -6.54 -12.43
CA ILE A 136 -10.61 -6.75 -13.54
C ILE A 136 -11.06 -8.22 -13.60
N ALA A 137 -10.11 -9.14 -13.64
CA ALA A 137 -10.39 -10.57 -13.84
C ALA A 137 -11.10 -11.24 -12.66
N GLN A 138 -10.81 -10.81 -11.42
CA GLN A 138 -11.25 -11.50 -10.21
C GLN A 138 -12.25 -10.72 -9.36
N ARG A 139 -12.41 -9.42 -9.59
CA ARG A 139 -13.17 -8.55 -8.70
C ARG A 139 -14.24 -7.72 -9.40
N GLY A 140 -14.36 -7.80 -10.71
CA GLY A 140 -15.30 -6.98 -11.46
C GLY A 140 -14.96 -5.49 -11.43
N PHE A 141 -13.66 -5.18 -11.33
CA PHE A 141 -13.16 -3.81 -11.39
C PHE A 141 -13.46 -3.18 -12.75
N LEU A 142 -13.75 -1.89 -12.79
CA LEU A 142 -14.13 -1.11 -13.99
C LEU A 142 -15.44 -1.59 -14.67
N THR A 143 -16.35 -2.19 -13.90
CA THR A 143 -17.67 -2.58 -14.45
C THR A 143 -18.66 -1.43 -14.55
N ALA A 144 -18.41 -0.31 -13.88
CA ALA A 144 -19.25 0.88 -13.97
C ALA A 144 -18.91 1.77 -15.19
N GLY A 145 -17.84 1.43 -15.93
CA GLY A 145 -17.47 2.09 -17.18
C GLY A 145 -17.12 3.56 -16.98
N GLU A 146 -17.80 4.48 -17.64
CA GLU A 146 -17.54 5.93 -17.58
C GLU A 146 -17.68 6.56 -16.18
N LYS A 147 -18.25 5.83 -15.22
CA LYS A 147 -18.28 6.25 -13.80
C LYS A 147 -17.01 5.90 -13.04
N ASP A 148 -16.12 5.14 -13.64
CA ASP A 148 -14.85 4.77 -13.02
C ASP A 148 -13.74 5.70 -13.50
N LEU A 149 -13.00 6.29 -12.56
CA LEU A 149 -11.78 7.04 -12.82
C LEU A 149 -10.58 6.32 -12.21
N VAL A 150 -9.60 6.02 -13.02
CA VAL A 150 -8.31 5.50 -12.57
C VAL A 150 -7.26 6.60 -12.61
N ILE A 151 -6.64 6.88 -11.47
CA ILE A 151 -5.53 7.83 -11.35
C ILE A 151 -4.23 7.05 -11.15
N LEU A 152 -3.34 7.12 -12.13
CA LEU A 152 -2.05 6.47 -12.11
C LEU A 152 -1.00 7.43 -11.56
N GLY A 153 -0.71 7.31 -10.26
CA GLY A 153 0.34 8.08 -9.59
C GLY A 153 1.71 7.56 -9.96
N VAL A 154 2.51 8.38 -10.61
CA VAL A 154 3.79 8.00 -11.18
C VAL A 154 4.95 8.83 -10.61
N SER A 155 6.08 8.16 -10.40
CA SER A 155 7.37 8.78 -10.09
C SER A 155 8.49 7.96 -10.73
N PHE A 156 9.67 8.55 -10.95
CA PHE A 156 10.77 7.80 -11.58
C PHE A 156 11.33 6.68 -10.69
N HIS A 157 10.93 6.66 -9.45
CA HIS A 157 11.57 6.01 -8.32
C HIS A 157 11.94 4.53 -8.50
N LEU A 158 11.26 3.79 -9.32
CA LEU A 158 11.60 2.39 -9.61
C LEU A 158 11.72 2.12 -11.12
N ALA A 159 11.44 3.13 -11.92
CA ALA A 159 11.44 2.99 -13.38
C ALA A 159 12.83 2.80 -13.98
N HIS A 160 13.89 3.08 -13.21
CA HIS A 160 15.28 3.07 -13.67
C HIS A 160 16.11 1.92 -13.12
N ILE A 161 15.54 1.01 -12.33
CA ILE A 161 16.25 -0.10 -11.67
C ILE A 161 16.44 -1.27 -12.62
N ASP A 162 17.65 -1.83 -12.66
CA ASP A 162 18.02 -2.94 -13.57
C ASP A 162 17.38 -4.28 -13.21
N ASP A 163 16.90 -4.45 -12.01
CA ASP A 163 16.33 -5.71 -11.56
C ASP A 163 14.85 -5.62 -11.26
N PRO A 164 13.98 -5.90 -12.24
CA PRO A 164 12.57 -6.10 -12.00
C PRO A 164 12.28 -7.42 -11.26
N SER A 165 13.31 -8.17 -10.84
CA SER A 165 13.17 -9.49 -10.18
C SER A 165 12.50 -9.41 -8.82
N THR A 166 12.38 -8.23 -8.25
CA THR A 166 11.47 -8.01 -7.14
C THR A 166 10.04 -8.03 -7.64
N ASP A 167 9.52 -9.21 -7.96
CA ASP A 167 8.08 -9.46 -8.00
C ASP A 167 7.53 -9.20 -6.58
N TYR A 168 7.63 -7.94 -6.17
CA TYR A 168 7.24 -7.52 -4.82
C TYR A 168 5.74 -7.79 -4.62
N PHE A 169 4.92 -7.49 -5.62
CA PHE A 169 3.50 -7.78 -5.57
C PHE A 169 3.21 -9.28 -5.48
N GLY A 170 3.87 -10.10 -6.30
CA GLY A 170 3.74 -11.54 -6.18
C GLY A 170 4.25 -12.07 -4.83
N SER A 171 5.28 -11.45 -4.26
CA SER A 171 5.76 -11.82 -2.92
C SER A 171 4.75 -11.45 -1.84
N LEU A 172 4.10 -10.29 -1.93
CA LEU A 172 3.01 -9.88 -1.04
C LEU A 172 1.86 -10.87 -1.09
N LEU A 173 1.41 -11.22 -2.29
CA LEU A 173 0.32 -12.16 -2.48
C LEU A 173 0.63 -13.56 -1.92
N ARG A 174 1.87 -14.00 -2.05
CA ARG A 174 2.33 -15.29 -1.51
C ARG A 174 2.59 -15.26 -0.01
N ARG A 175 2.86 -14.09 0.58
CA ARG A 175 3.19 -13.93 2.01
C ARG A 175 2.18 -14.64 2.91
N HIS A 176 0.89 -14.52 2.61
CA HIS A 176 -0.17 -15.14 3.41
C HIS A 176 -0.71 -16.43 2.78
N GLY A 177 -0.20 -16.84 1.64
CA GLY A 177 -0.64 -18.04 0.92
C GLY A 177 -2.09 -17.99 0.45
N LEU A 178 -2.67 -16.79 0.31
CA LEU A 178 -4.05 -16.59 -0.15
C LEU A 178 -4.16 -16.58 -1.67
N TYR A 179 -3.06 -16.23 -2.35
CA TYR A 179 -2.96 -16.11 -3.80
C TYR A 179 -1.70 -16.79 -4.30
N THR A 180 -1.71 -17.15 -5.57
CA THR A 180 -0.55 -17.67 -6.31
C THR A 180 -0.50 -17.04 -7.69
N THR A 181 0.65 -17.14 -8.32
CA THR A 181 0.85 -16.68 -9.71
C THR A 181 0.91 -17.88 -10.62
N THR A 182 0.13 -17.87 -11.70
CA THR A 182 0.17 -18.91 -12.74
C THR A 182 1.40 -18.73 -13.64
N SER A 183 1.70 -19.71 -14.48
CA SER A 183 2.85 -19.68 -15.42
C SER A 183 2.82 -18.49 -16.39
N ASP A 184 1.63 -18.00 -16.73
CA ASP A 184 1.37 -16.83 -17.59
C ASP A 184 1.33 -15.50 -16.80
N GLY A 185 1.70 -15.52 -15.51
CA GLY A 185 1.82 -14.34 -14.67
C GLY A 185 0.51 -13.84 -14.08
N ASN A 186 -0.62 -14.52 -14.31
CA ASN A 186 -1.90 -14.15 -13.72
C ASN A 186 -1.95 -14.49 -12.23
N ILE A 187 -2.61 -13.63 -11.46
CA ILE A 187 -2.81 -13.82 -10.03
C ILE A 187 -4.15 -14.53 -9.82
N VAL A 188 -4.11 -15.64 -9.12
CA VAL A 188 -5.30 -16.44 -8.83
C VAL A 188 -5.38 -16.80 -7.34
N PRO A 189 -6.60 -16.87 -6.76
CA PRO A 189 -6.77 -17.33 -5.40
C PRO A 189 -6.30 -18.79 -5.25
N VAL A 190 -5.63 -19.10 -4.13
CA VAL A 190 -5.34 -20.49 -3.77
C VAL A 190 -6.63 -21.16 -3.31
N PRO A 191 -7.00 -22.31 -3.90
CA PRO A 191 -8.14 -23.09 -3.42
C PRO A 191 -7.93 -23.53 -1.97
N MET A 192 -8.83 -23.13 -1.07
CA MET A 192 -8.77 -23.49 0.35
C MET A 192 -10.16 -23.39 0.98
N SER A 193 -10.32 -24.00 2.16
CA SER A 193 -11.55 -23.86 2.93
C SER A 193 -11.75 -22.42 3.44
N ALA A 194 -13.00 -22.04 3.71
CA ALA A 194 -13.31 -20.74 4.30
C ALA A 194 -12.63 -20.55 5.66
N LEU A 195 -12.52 -21.61 6.45
CA LEU A 195 -11.83 -21.58 7.75
C LEU A 195 -10.33 -21.34 7.59
N ASP A 196 -9.65 -22.03 6.65
CA ASP A 196 -8.22 -21.81 6.40
C ASP A 196 -7.95 -20.39 5.92
N ARG A 197 -8.82 -19.87 5.03
CA ARG A 197 -8.74 -18.49 4.55
C ARG A 197 -8.87 -17.51 5.71
N TRP A 198 -9.87 -17.68 6.56
CA TRP A 198 -10.09 -16.84 7.72
C TRP A 198 -8.90 -16.87 8.68
N LEU A 199 -8.38 -18.06 9.02
CA LEU A 199 -7.22 -18.21 9.91
C LEU A 199 -5.98 -17.50 9.36
N ARG A 200 -5.73 -17.56 8.04
CA ARG A 200 -4.59 -16.85 7.41
C ARG A 200 -4.76 -15.35 7.48
N ILE A 201 -5.95 -14.83 7.25
CA ILE A 201 -6.27 -13.40 7.35
C ILE A 201 -6.07 -12.93 8.80
N GLU A 202 -6.61 -13.62 9.78
CA GLU A 202 -6.47 -13.26 11.21
C GLU A 202 -5.02 -13.34 11.67
N LYS A 203 -4.24 -14.30 11.19
CA LYS A 203 -2.81 -14.38 11.45
C LYS A 203 -2.07 -13.15 10.88
N ALA A 204 -2.41 -12.73 9.67
CA ALA A 204 -1.80 -11.54 9.05
C ALA A 204 -2.12 -10.27 9.85
N ARG A 205 -3.39 -10.06 10.21
CA ARG A 205 -3.86 -8.91 11.01
C ARG A 205 -3.20 -8.86 12.38
N SER A 206 -3.22 -9.96 13.11
CA SER A 206 -2.61 -10.05 14.45
C SER A 206 -1.11 -9.80 14.39
N GLY A 207 -0.43 -10.36 13.40
CA GLY A 207 1.00 -10.15 13.17
C GLY A 207 1.33 -8.69 12.91
N GLY A 208 0.57 -8.02 12.04
CA GLY A 208 0.71 -6.60 11.75
C GLY A 208 0.47 -5.72 12.98
N PHE A 209 -0.57 -6.01 13.75
CA PHE A 209 -0.86 -5.28 15.01
C PHE A 209 0.32 -5.33 15.99
N PHE A 210 0.80 -6.53 16.33
CA PHE A 210 1.90 -6.67 17.28
C PHE A 210 3.20 -6.06 16.77
N TRP A 211 3.46 -6.16 15.47
CA TRP A 211 4.61 -5.53 14.85
C TRP A 211 4.58 -4.00 15.01
N ASN A 212 3.45 -3.37 14.75
CA ASN A 212 3.32 -1.92 14.83
C ASN A 212 3.36 -1.41 16.27
N ILE A 213 2.72 -2.09 17.22
CA ILE A 213 2.83 -1.75 18.64
C ILE A 213 4.28 -1.90 19.12
N GLY A 214 4.99 -2.93 18.68
CA GLY A 214 6.43 -3.10 18.97
C GLY A 214 7.28 -1.94 18.43
N ARG A 215 6.94 -1.40 17.25
CA ARG A 215 7.62 -0.23 16.66
C ARG A 215 7.34 1.04 17.47
N VAL A 216 6.11 1.29 17.86
CA VAL A 216 5.77 2.43 18.76
C VAL A 216 6.51 2.34 20.07
N ALA A 217 6.51 1.16 20.71
CA ALA A 217 7.25 0.94 21.95
C ALA A 217 8.76 1.17 21.78
N LYS A 218 9.34 0.71 20.67
CA LYS A 218 10.74 0.97 20.34
C LYS A 218 11.00 2.46 20.13
N SER A 219 10.14 3.15 19.39
CA SER A 219 10.24 4.61 19.16
C SER A 219 10.25 5.37 20.48
N TRP A 220 9.31 5.03 21.36
CA TRP A 220 9.22 5.62 22.69
C TRP A 220 10.47 5.37 23.54
N LEU A 221 10.96 4.14 23.57
CA LEU A 221 12.18 3.78 24.31
C LEU A 221 13.40 4.55 23.79
N VAL A 222 13.59 4.64 22.48
CA VAL A 222 14.72 5.37 21.88
C VAL A 222 14.65 6.85 22.20
N ALA A 223 13.46 7.46 22.13
CA ALA A 223 13.27 8.87 22.48
C ALA A 223 13.59 9.14 23.96
N HIS A 224 13.08 8.32 24.89
CA HIS A 224 13.30 8.49 26.34
C HIS A 224 14.71 8.13 26.79
N ALA A 225 15.40 7.25 26.08
CA ALA A 225 16.81 6.93 26.36
C ALA A 225 17.80 7.99 25.83
N GLY A 226 17.31 9.06 25.20
CA GLY A 226 18.16 10.08 24.58
C GLY A 226 18.99 9.56 23.40
N LEU A 227 18.56 8.45 22.78
CA LEU A 227 19.23 7.85 21.64
C LEU A 227 18.71 8.41 20.31
N ALA A 228 17.74 9.32 20.36
CA ALA A 228 17.26 10.02 19.19
C ALA A 228 18.32 11.00 18.69
N HIS A 229 18.71 10.88 17.45
CA HIS A 229 19.76 11.71 16.85
C HIS A 229 19.25 13.05 16.29
N GLY A 230 17.95 13.31 16.41
CA GLY A 230 17.27 14.46 15.78
C GLY A 230 17.16 14.34 14.24
N PRO A 231 16.35 15.19 13.64
CA PRO A 231 16.31 15.28 12.19
C PRO A 231 17.69 15.69 11.69
N LEU A 232 18.17 15.02 10.65
CA LEU A 232 19.42 15.35 9.98
C LEU A 232 19.09 16.13 8.69
N PRO A 233 18.81 17.45 8.79
CA PRO A 233 18.43 18.26 7.65
C PRO A 233 19.55 18.20 6.60
N GLY A 234 19.19 18.03 5.34
CA GLY A 234 20.16 17.97 4.24
C GLY A 234 20.74 16.59 3.95
N LEU A 235 20.47 15.55 4.75
CA LEU A 235 20.94 14.18 4.45
C LEU A 235 20.32 13.61 3.16
N PHE A 236 19.12 14.02 2.80
CA PHE A 236 18.41 13.46 1.65
C PHE A 236 19.09 13.77 0.33
N GLY A 237 19.75 14.93 0.20
CA GLY A 237 20.53 15.34 -0.96
C GLY A 237 21.98 14.88 -0.94
N THR A 238 22.44 14.17 0.07
CA THR A 238 23.83 13.72 0.12
C THR A 238 24.11 12.59 -0.88
N PRO A 239 25.34 12.50 -1.45
CA PRO A 239 25.68 11.44 -2.39
C PRO A 239 25.41 10.04 -1.86
N ASP A 240 25.59 9.80 -0.56
CA ASP A 240 25.37 8.49 0.06
C ASP A 240 23.88 8.11 0.09
N ARG A 241 22.99 9.05 0.34
CA ARG A 241 21.53 8.82 0.30
C ARG A 241 21.01 8.70 -1.13
N LEU A 242 21.51 9.52 -2.03
CA LEU A 242 21.14 9.46 -3.45
C LEU A 242 21.68 8.19 -4.13
N ARG A 243 22.76 7.58 -3.59
CA ARG A 243 23.30 6.33 -4.12
C ARG A 243 22.28 5.20 -4.13
N GLY A 244 21.36 5.14 -3.15
CA GLY A 244 20.25 4.18 -3.12
C GLY A 244 19.23 4.36 -4.25
N PHE A 245 19.30 5.47 -4.98
CA PHE A 245 18.46 5.76 -6.14
C PHE A 245 19.24 5.71 -7.47
N MET A 246 20.49 5.25 -7.43
CA MET A 246 21.27 5.09 -8.64
C MET A 246 20.80 3.88 -9.42
N GLY A 247 20.49 4.09 -10.69
CA GLY A 247 20.18 3.01 -11.64
C GLY A 247 21.45 2.31 -12.11
N GLY A 248 21.30 1.11 -12.66
CA GLY A 248 22.36 0.39 -13.33
C GLY A 248 22.69 0.96 -14.71
N GLU A 249 23.51 0.24 -15.47
CA GLU A 249 23.95 0.65 -16.81
C GLU A 249 22.78 0.79 -17.82
N HIS A 250 21.70 0.04 -17.59
CA HIS A 250 20.54 -0.02 -18.50
C HIS A 250 19.35 0.84 -18.07
N TRP A 251 19.55 1.79 -17.15
CA TRP A 251 18.48 2.59 -16.58
C TRP A 251 17.55 3.27 -17.61
N GLN A 252 18.08 3.67 -18.75
CA GLN A 252 17.28 4.31 -19.82
C GLN A 252 16.31 3.32 -20.45
N GLN A 253 16.80 2.13 -20.78
CA GLN A 253 15.99 1.06 -21.38
C GLN A 253 14.90 0.58 -20.41
N ASN A 254 15.25 0.46 -19.12
CA ASN A 254 14.29 0.10 -18.09
C ASN A 254 13.19 1.14 -17.97
N MET A 255 13.56 2.42 -17.99
CA MET A 255 12.60 3.51 -17.94
C MET A 255 11.66 3.52 -19.16
N ASP A 256 12.20 3.31 -20.36
CA ASP A 256 11.39 3.19 -21.58
C ASP A 256 10.44 1.98 -21.52
N ALA A 257 10.91 0.83 -21.01
CA ALA A 257 10.09 -0.36 -20.80
C ALA A 257 8.96 -0.11 -19.77
N GLN A 258 9.26 0.55 -18.66
CA GLN A 258 8.27 0.90 -17.65
C GLN A 258 7.20 1.87 -18.20
N VAL A 259 7.59 2.85 -19.00
CA VAL A 259 6.64 3.77 -19.66
C VAL A 259 5.76 3.02 -20.66
N GLN A 260 6.28 1.98 -21.32
CA GLN A 260 5.46 1.10 -22.16
C GLN A 260 4.42 0.31 -21.36
N GLN A 261 4.77 -0.19 -20.16
CA GLN A 261 3.80 -0.84 -19.26
C GLN A 261 2.71 0.15 -18.80
N LEU A 262 3.07 1.41 -18.56
CA LEU A 262 2.10 2.46 -18.25
C LEU A 262 1.15 2.72 -19.44
N ARG A 263 1.67 2.71 -20.68
CA ARG A 263 0.85 2.80 -21.90
C ARG A 263 -0.15 1.64 -22.01
N GLU A 264 0.29 0.42 -21.72
CA GLU A 264 -0.59 -0.75 -21.69
C GLU A 264 -1.67 -0.61 -20.61
N THR A 265 -1.31 -0.09 -19.44
CA THR A 265 -2.26 0.17 -18.36
C THR A 265 -3.35 1.17 -18.79
N ILE A 266 -2.96 2.28 -19.41
CA ILE A 266 -3.90 3.28 -19.96
C ILE A 266 -4.84 2.64 -20.97
N SER A 267 -4.29 1.84 -21.90
CA SER A 267 -5.08 1.16 -22.94
C SER A 267 -6.04 0.16 -22.32
N LEU A 268 -5.60 -0.60 -21.33
CA LEU A 268 -6.43 -1.59 -20.62
C LEU A 268 -7.61 -0.90 -19.91
N VAL A 269 -7.35 0.18 -19.15
CA VAL A 269 -8.42 0.91 -18.45
C VAL A 269 -9.46 1.44 -19.44
N ARG A 270 -9.02 2.05 -20.53
CA ARG A 270 -9.91 2.58 -21.57
C ARG A 270 -10.71 1.51 -22.30
N SER A 271 -10.15 0.30 -22.46
CA SER A 271 -10.89 -0.81 -23.08
C SER A 271 -12.10 -1.25 -22.26
N HIS A 272 -12.16 -0.86 -20.98
CA HIS A 272 -13.30 -1.02 -20.08
C HIS A 272 -14.19 0.23 -19.99
N HIS A 273 -14.02 1.19 -20.91
CA HIS A 273 -14.77 2.46 -20.94
C HIS A 273 -14.58 3.36 -19.70
N ALA A 274 -13.57 3.09 -18.88
CA ALA A 274 -13.25 3.90 -17.73
C ALA A 274 -12.35 5.08 -18.08
N GLU A 275 -12.49 6.18 -17.33
CA GLU A 275 -11.60 7.32 -17.44
C GLU A 275 -10.23 6.99 -16.81
N VAL A 276 -9.17 7.54 -17.38
CA VAL A 276 -7.82 7.40 -16.84
C VAL A 276 -7.07 8.73 -16.89
N LYS A 277 -6.44 9.09 -15.77
CA LYS A 277 -5.53 10.24 -15.65
C LYS A 277 -4.19 9.77 -15.12
N VAL A 278 -3.13 10.43 -15.54
CA VAL A 278 -1.78 10.21 -15.01
C VAL A 278 -1.46 11.35 -14.07
N MET A 279 -0.89 11.06 -12.90
CA MET A 279 -0.50 12.05 -11.91
C MET A 279 1.00 11.95 -11.64
N LEU A 280 1.76 12.98 -12.00
CA LEU A 280 3.14 13.12 -11.53
C LEU A 280 3.14 13.50 -10.05
N LEU A 281 3.63 12.57 -9.23
CA LEU A 281 3.65 12.72 -7.77
C LEU A 281 4.71 13.72 -7.32
N PRO A 282 4.45 14.47 -6.24
CA PRO A 282 5.41 15.40 -5.68
C PRO A 282 6.66 14.69 -5.16
N GLN A 283 7.79 15.35 -5.30
CA GLN A 283 9.11 14.85 -4.88
C GLN A 283 9.98 16.02 -4.42
N GLY A 284 10.84 15.77 -3.44
CA GLY A 284 11.78 16.76 -2.93
C GLY A 284 12.75 17.26 -4.01
N THR A 285 13.23 18.51 -3.86
CA THR A 285 14.12 19.17 -4.85
C THR A 285 15.49 18.49 -4.95
N TRP A 286 15.94 17.78 -3.90
CA TRP A 286 17.18 16.98 -3.97
C TRP A 286 17.18 15.89 -5.04
N MET A 287 15.98 15.43 -5.47
CA MET A 287 15.86 14.47 -6.56
C MET A 287 16.25 15.04 -7.92
N ASP A 288 16.37 16.38 -8.05
CA ASP A 288 16.83 17.05 -9.27
C ASP A 288 18.29 16.78 -9.58
N GLN A 289 19.07 16.39 -8.59
CA GLN A 289 20.47 15.99 -8.77
C GLN A 289 20.62 14.65 -9.52
N LEU A 290 19.54 13.89 -9.65
CA LEU A 290 19.55 12.61 -10.35
C LEU A 290 19.17 12.81 -11.82
N PRO A 291 19.90 12.20 -12.77
CA PRO A 291 19.64 12.35 -14.20
C PRO A 291 18.29 11.75 -14.63
N TYR A 292 17.70 10.94 -13.78
CA TYR A 292 16.51 10.14 -14.09
C TYR A 292 15.24 10.98 -14.10
N ARG A 293 15.11 11.95 -13.21
CA ARG A 293 13.88 12.71 -12.99
C ARG A 293 13.44 13.46 -14.25
N ALA A 294 14.31 14.29 -14.80
CA ALA A 294 13.97 15.09 -15.98
C ALA A 294 13.59 14.22 -17.19
N ARG A 295 14.33 13.12 -17.42
CA ARG A 295 14.02 12.19 -18.50
C ARG A 295 12.67 11.53 -18.28
N TYR A 296 12.43 11.02 -17.07
CA TYR A 296 11.18 10.34 -16.75
C TYR A 296 9.97 11.26 -16.91
N GLU A 297 10.01 12.47 -16.35
CA GLU A 297 8.96 13.46 -16.51
C GLU A 297 8.72 13.81 -17.99
N SER A 298 9.78 13.92 -18.79
CA SER A 298 9.65 14.12 -20.25
C SER A 298 8.95 12.96 -20.95
N LEU A 299 9.32 11.72 -20.61
CA LEU A 299 8.67 10.51 -21.16
C LEU A 299 7.19 10.43 -20.78
N ILE A 300 6.84 10.75 -19.52
CA ILE A 300 5.45 10.77 -19.07
C ILE A 300 4.62 11.82 -19.80
N ARG A 301 5.15 13.04 -19.97
CA ARG A 301 4.46 14.11 -20.73
C ARG A 301 4.25 13.70 -22.19
N ALA A 302 5.28 13.13 -22.85
CA ALA A 302 5.17 12.63 -24.21
C ALA A 302 4.16 11.48 -24.33
N LEU A 303 4.14 10.56 -23.34
CA LEU A 303 3.13 9.50 -23.27
C LEU A 303 1.72 10.08 -23.17
N CYS A 304 1.48 10.97 -22.23
CA CYS A 304 0.17 11.58 -22.02
C CYS A 304 -0.31 12.33 -23.26
N GLN A 305 0.58 13.10 -23.91
CA GLN A 305 0.27 13.79 -25.16
C GLN A 305 -0.07 12.80 -26.28
N SER A 306 0.75 11.75 -26.50
CA SER A 306 0.54 10.78 -27.57
C SER A 306 -0.70 9.91 -27.38
N THR A 307 -1.12 9.71 -26.16
CA THR A 307 -2.32 8.92 -25.80
C THR A 307 -3.55 9.78 -25.52
N LEU A 308 -3.44 11.10 -25.58
CA LEU A 308 -4.50 12.04 -25.19
C LEU A 308 -5.01 11.75 -23.75
N THR A 309 -4.08 11.43 -22.84
CA THR A 309 -4.40 11.15 -21.44
C THR A 309 -4.18 12.41 -20.61
N PRO A 310 -5.15 12.88 -19.82
CA PRO A 310 -4.96 14.02 -18.94
C PRO A 310 -3.81 13.80 -17.96
N LEU A 311 -2.97 14.82 -17.78
CA LEU A 311 -1.85 14.81 -16.86
C LEU A 311 -2.09 15.78 -15.71
N ILE A 312 -2.09 15.29 -14.49
CA ILE A 312 -2.09 16.06 -13.25
C ILE A 312 -0.63 16.21 -12.81
N ASP A 313 -0.07 17.37 -12.94
CA ASP A 313 1.33 17.60 -12.61
C ASP A 313 1.51 18.20 -11.23
N LEU A 314 1.78 17.35 -10.25
CA LEU A 314 2.08 17.74 -8.87
C LEU A 314 3.58 17.63 -8.55
N SER A 315 4.44 17.36 -9.53
CA SER A 315 5.86 17.05 -9.30
C SER A 315 6.64 18.14 -8.54
N ARG A 316 6.13 19.38 -8.54
CA ARG A 316 6.73 20.56 -7.87
C ARG A 316 5.77 21.27 -6.91
N SER A 317 4.67 20.64 -6.55
CA SER A 317 3.59 21.29 -5.79
C SER A 317 3.89 21.41 -4.29
N MET A 318 4.94 20.75 -3.79
CA MET A 318 5.21 20.64 -2.36
C MET A 318 6.66 21.01 -2.04
N PRO A 319 6.90 21.79 -0.97
CA PRO A 319 8.24 22.14 -0.52
C PRO A 319 8.93 20.95 0.18
N ASP A 320 10.25 21.01 0.30
CA ASP A 320 11.08 19.94 0.84
C ASP A 320 10.75 19.56 2.29
N ASN A 321 10.29 20.49 3.12
CA ASN A 321 9.91 20.23 4.49
C ASN A 321 8.60 19.41 4.65
N ASP A 322 7.87 19.20 3.57
CA ASP A 322 6.70 18.33 3.55
C ASP A 322 7.07 16.85 3.36
N PHE A 323 8.37 16.52 3.34
CA PHE A 323 8.84 15.13 3.18
C PHE A 323 9.66 14.69 4.40
N VAL A 324 9.46 13.44 4.82
CA VAL A 324 10.25 12.80 5.90
C VAL A 324 11.52 12.15 5.38
N ASP A 325 11.56 11.85 4.08
CA ASP A 325 12.72 11.29 3.38
C ASP A 325 12.71 11.75 1.91
N SER A 326 13.37 11.02 1.04
CA SER A 326 13.53 11.39 -0.36
C SER A 326 12.20 11.58 -1.13
N ASN A 327 11.12 10.94 -0.70
CA ASN A 327 9.88 10.88 -1.47
C ASN A 327 8.60 10.62 -0.65
N HIS A 328 8.71 10.32 0.64
CA HIS A 328 7.53 10.11 1.48
C HIS A 328 7.16 11.37 2.24
N MET A 329 5.88 11.69 2.27
CA MET A 329 5.36 12.91 2.86
C MET A 329 5.29 12.82 4.38
N THR A 330 5.47 13.97 5.06
CA THR A 330 5.07 14.15 6.47
C THR A 330 3.56 14.09 6.61
N VAL A 331 3.05 14.08 7.83
CA VAL A 331 1.59 14.15 8.08
C VAL A 331 1.02 15.45 7.48
N GLU A 332 1.68 16.57 7.69
CA GLU A 332 1.31 17.87 7.11
C GLU A 332 1.38 17.85 5.58
N GLY A 333 2.42 17.20 5.04
CA GLY A 333 2.55 16.99 3.60
C GLY A 333 1.38 16.18 3.02
N GLN A 334 0.96 15.12 3.70
CA GLN A 334 -0.20 14.32 3.30
C GLN A 334 -1.50 15.16 3.33
N GLU A 335 -1.68 16.03 4.34
CA GLU A 335 -2.85 16.92 4.41
C GLU A 335 -2.88 17.89 3.24
N LYS A 336 -1.74 18.51 2.90
CA LYS A 336 -1.62 19.38 1.72
C LYS A 336 -1.90 18.63 0.42
N PHE A 337 -1.32 17.43 0.28
CA PHE A 337 -1.56 16.61 -0.91
C PHE A 337 -3.05 16.26 -1.07
N ARG A 338 -3.74 15.89 0.01
CA ARG A 338 -5.19 15.67 -0.02
C ARG A 338 -5.95 16.90 -0.49
N GLY A 339 -5.56 18.10 -0.02
CA GLY A 339 -6.13 19.37 -0.50
C GLY A 339 -5.97 19.54 -2.01
N LEU A 340 -4.79 19.23 -2.55
CA LEU A 340 -4.50 19.36 -3.99
C LEU A 340 -5.32 18.42 -4.87
N ILE A 341 -5.63 17.20 -4.39
CA ILE A 341 -6.38 16.21 -5.17
C ILE A 341 -7.90 16.29 -4.95
N MET A 342 -8.37 17.01 -3.94
CA MET A 342 -9.78 17.03 -3.57
C MET A 342 -10.67 17.64 -4.67
N GLU A 343 -10.21 18.66 -5.35
CA GLU A 343 -10.91 19.27 -6.47
C GLU A 343 -11.12 18.25 -7.59
N GLU A 344 -10.10 17.50 -7.92
CA GLU A 344 -10.15 16.43 -8.92
C GLU A 344 -11.15 15.33 -8.54
N ILE A 345 -11.13 14.94 -7.26
CA ILE A 345 -12.05 13.93 -6.72
C ILE A 345 -13.50 14.41 -6.84
N LEU A 346 -13.80 15.58 -6.31
CA LEU A 346 -15.17 16.11 -6.29
C LEU A 346 -15.68 16.40 -7.71
N GLY A 347 -14.82 16.94 -8.59
CA GLY A 347 -15.14 17.19 -9.99
C GLY A 347 -15.63 15.92 -10.68
N HIS A 348 -14.85 14.85 -10.64
CA HIS A 348 -15.25 13.59 -11.27
C HIS A 348 -16.53 12.99 -10.67
N LEU A 349 -16.65 12.93 -9.35
CA LEU A 349 -17.84 12.35 -8.71
C LEU A 349 -19.12 13.12 -9.08
N HIS A 350 -19.03 14.43 -9.24
CA HIS A 350 -20.12 15.27 -9.68
C HIS A 350 -20.46 15.03 -11.17
N GLU A 351 -19.46 15.04 -12.05
CA GLU A 351 -19.63 14.79 -13.48
C GLU A 351 -20.20 13.40 -13.78
N ALA A 352 -19.76 12.39 -13.03
CA ALA A 352 -20.28 11.02 -13.15
C ALA A 352 -21.68 10.83 -12.52
N GLY A 353 -22.22 11.85 -11.86
CA GLY A 353 -23.51 11.77 -11.16
C GLY A 353 -23.52 10.77 -10.00
N ILE A 354 -22.36 10.62 -9.33
CA ILE A 354 -22.18 9.69 -8.20
C ILE A 354 -22.40 10.42 -6.86
N TYR A 355 -22.12 11.73 -6.84
CA TYR A 355 -22.16 12.57 -5.63
C TYR A 355 -22.83 13.90 -5.91
#